data_4b07a3f719e93f165bd504cc5a8d21b0
#
_entry.id   4b07a3f719e93f165bd504cc5a8d21b0
#
_cell.length_a   1.000
_cell.length_b   1.000
_cell.length_c   1.000
_cell.angle_alpha   90.00
_cell.angle_beta   90.00
_cell.angle_gamma   90.00
#
_symmetry.space_group_name_H-M   'P 1'
#
loop_
_entity.id
_entity.type
_entity.pdbx_description
1 polymer ?
#
loop_
_entity_poly.entity_id
_entity_poly.type
_entity_poly.pdbx_seq_one_letter_code
_entity_poly.pdbx_strand_id
1 'polypeptide(L)'
;MKRQLLGVAAILLSISTYAQDNPLWMRYCAISPDGTTIAFTYKGDIYTVPSTGGRASQITTNPAHDTKPIWSPDGKKIAFASDRMGSMDIFEVNKEGGIPKRLTTHSGNETPVAYKDAGHILFLANIMPTVEDAQFPSGQFQQVYEVNTEGGRPALFSSMPMEDISINHTGNTLLYHDKKGYEDPWRKHHTSSITRDIWLCSLNGNRTFRKQTTFNGEDRTPVWASDDKSFYYLSEEKGSFNIFKRDIDGNTSKQITNHTKHPVRFLSAASNGTLCYGYDGEIYTVKEGAIPQKVQISIVTDKNDKDLIRQIKRSGATEISLSPDAKEIAFVLRGDVYVTSTEYSTTKQITNTPQQERDIHFSPDGRSIVYASERNGLWQIYQTSLAKKEEKQFAYATDIKEERLTNSDITSFQPQYSPDGKEVAFLENRTTIRVLNLKSKAVRTVMDGNYEYSYSDGDQWYQWSPDSKWILTNYIGIGGWNNKDVALVNASGNGEIHNLTESGYSDGNAKWVLDGKAMI
;
A
#
# COMPACT_ATOMS: atom_id res chain seq x y z
N MET A 1 3.63 -3.51 79.60
CA MET A 1 3.10 -4.07 78.36
C MET A 1 3.36 -3.05 77.24
N LYS A 2 4.41 -3.22 76.48
CA LYS A 2 4.76 -2.37 75.31
C LYS A 2 4.27 -3.07 74.06
N ARG A 3 3.33 -2.47 73.33
CA ARG A 3 2.94 -2.91 71.97
C ARG A 3 3.88 -2.27 70.98
N GLN A 4 4.64 -3.07 70.29
CA GLN A 4 5.43 -2.67 69.10
C GLN A 4 4.47 -2.64 67.90
N LEU A 5 4.34 -1.47 67.27
CA LEU A 5 3.77 -1.32 65.93
C LEU A 5 4.86 -1.56 64.92
N LEU A 6 4.74 -2.64 64.15
CA LEU A 6 5.49 -2.85 62.92
C LEU A 6 4.80 -2.04 61.79
N GLY A 7 5.47 -0.98 61.36
CA GLY A 7 5.12 -0.26 60.15
C GLY A 7 5.64 -1.00 58.92
N VAL A 8 4.76 -1.55 58.08
CA VAL A 8 5.12 -2.07 56.77
C VAL A 8 5.16 -0.89 55.80
N ALA A 9 6.35 -0.46 55.42
CA ALA A 9 6.55 0.49 54.33
C ALA A 9 6.36 -0.22 53.00
N ALA A 10 5.19 -0.05 52.37
CA ALA A 10 4.96 -0.43 51.00
C ALA A 10 5.70 0.56 50.08
N ILE A 11 6.81 0.15 49.52
CA ILE A 11 7.51 0.86 48.45
C ILE A 11 6.65 0.63 47.16
N LEU A 12 5.81 1.59 46.84
CA LEU A 12 5.19 1.70 45.53
C LEU A 12 6.31 2.07 44.52
N LEU A 13 6.87 1.09 43.86
CA LEU A 13 7.58 1.27 42.60
C LEU A 13 6.58 1.78 41.58
N SER A 14 6.48 3.10 41.39
CA SER A 14 5.84 3.70 40.23
C SER A 14 6.70 3.35 39.03
N ILE A 15 6.33 2.27 38.34
CA ILE A 15 6.81 2.01 36.98
C ILE A 15 6.19 3.12 36.15
N SER A 16 6.96 4.15 35.84
CA SER A 16 6.59 5.12 34.81
C SER A 16 6.58 4.35 33.49
N THR A 17 5.39 3.89 33.10
CA THR A 17 5.17 3.45 31.73
C THR A 17 5.24 4.72 30.88
N TYR A 18 6.44 5.03 30.39
CA TYR A 18 6.53 5.89 29.24
C TYR A 18 5.69 5.20 28.17
N ALA A 19 4.67 5.88 27.65
CA ALA A 19 3.95 5.44 26.49
C ALA A 19 5.00 5.25 25.40
N GLN A 20 5.29 3.99 25.09
CA GLN A 20 6.23 3.65 24.05
C GLN A 20 5.51 4.00 22.76
N ASP A 21 5.95 5.08 22.08
CA ASP A 21 5.49 5.37 20.74
C ASP A 21 5.75 4.12 19.90
N ASN A 22 4.72 3.36 19.58
CA ASN A 22 4.83 2.24 18.66
C ASN A 22 5.07 2.82 17.27
N PRO A 23 6.26 2.70 16.69
CA PRO A 23 6.50 3.17 15.34
C PRO A 23 5.64 2.34 14.39
N LEU A 24 4.75 3.01 13.66
CA LEU A 24 3.94 2.40 12.61
C LEU A 24 4.56 2.68 11.23
N TRP A 25 4.15 1.88 10.24
CA TRP A 25 4.64 2.00 8.86
C TRP A 25 6.11 1.60 8.68
N MET A 26 6.59 0.67 9.50
CA MET A 26 7.83 -0.03 9.22
C MET A 26 7.62 -0.94 8.01
N ARG A 27 8.46 -0.78 6.98
CA ARG A 27 8.28 -1.43 5.68
C ARG A 27 9.52 -2.20 5.25
N TYR A 28 9.34 -3.12 4.30
CA TYR A 28 10.42 -3.87 3.65
C TYR A 28 11.35 -4.54 4.67
N CYS A 29 10.75 -5.19 5.67
CA CYS A 29 11.53 -5.90 6.68
C CYS A 29 12.22 -7.12 6.06
N ALA A 30 13.51 -7.24 6.34
CA ALA A 30 14.37 -8.35 5.91
C ALA A 30 15.14 -8.90 7.10
N ILE A 31 14.95 -10.18 7.41
CA ILE A 31 15.72 -10.85 8.47
C ILE A 31 17.10 -11.27 7.95
N SER A 32 18.13 -11.10 8.78
CA SER A 32 19.49 -11.55 8.46
C SER A 32 19.56 -13.07 8.25
N PRO A 33 20.52 -13.59 7.47
CA PRO A 33 20.64 -15.03 7.21
C PRO A 33 20.75 -15.89 8.49
N ASP A 34 21.38 -15.37 9.54
CA ASP A 34 21.50 -16.04 10.84
C ASP A 34 20.23 -15.94 11.71
N GLY A 35 19.27 -15.11 11.31
CA GLY A 35 18.01 -14.87 12.02
C GLY A 35 18.11 -13.99 13.26
N THR A 36 19.23 -13.30 13.48
CA THR A 36 19.44 -12.50 14.69
C THR A 36 19.02 -11.05 14.58
N THR A 37 19.02 -10.48 13.36
CA THR A 37 18.78 -9.06 13.11
C THR A 37 17.77 -8.86 12.00
N ILE A 38 16.92 -7.85 12.13
CA ILE A 38 15.96 -7.44 11.10
C ILE A 38 16.36 -6.05 10.62
N ALA A 39 16.56 -5.88 9.30
CA ALA A 39 16.66 -4.58 8.65
C ALA A 39 15.29 -4.16 8.13
N PHE A 40 14.97 -2.89 8.18
CA PHE A 40 13.69 -2.36 7.69
C PHE A 40 13.79 -0.89 7.30
N THR A 41 12.86 -0.43 6.49
CA THR A 41 12.71 1.00 6.16
C THR A 41 11.73 1.67 7.10
N TYR A 42 12.11 2.82 7.66
CA TYR A 42 11.25 3.67 8.45
C TYR A 42 11.53 5.14 8.18
N LYS A 43 10.50 5.92 7.79
CA LYS A 43 10.60 7.36 7.47
C LYS A 43 11.69 7.72 6.46
N GLY A 44 12.00 6.83 5.52
CA GLY A 44 12.99 7.07 4.47
C GLY A 44 14.41 6.69 4.83
N ASP A 45 14.64 6.07 5.97
CA ASP A 45 15.95 5.55 6.39
C ASP A 45 15.92 4.04 6.64
N ILE A 46 17.08 3.42 6.57
CA ILE A 46 17.29 2.02 6.92
C ILE A 46 17.63 1.92 8.42
N TYR A 47 16.91 1.05 9.10
CA TYR A 47 17.12 0.69 10.50
C TYR A 47 17.41 -0.79 10.64
N THR A 48 18.09 -1.16 11.73
CA THR A 48 18.24 -2.55 12.17
C THR A 48 17.75 -2.71 13.61
N VAL A 49 17.24 -3.90 13.93
CA VAL A 49 16.81 -4.25 15.29
C VAL A 49 17.07 -5.74 15.52
N PRO A 50 17.40 -6.18 16.76
CA PRO A 50 17.43 -7.60 17.07
C PRO A 50 16.09 -8.28 16.75
N SER A 51 16.11 -9.48 16.22
CA SER A 51 14.88 -10.22 15.88
C SER A 51 13.99 -10.51 17.09
N THR A 52 14.53 -10.42 18.29
CA THR A 52 13.83 -10.51 19.58
C THR A 52 13.19 -9.19 20.02
N GLY A 53 13.40 -8.12 19.26
CA GLY A 53 12.95 -6.78 19.60
C GLY A 53 13.97 -5.95 20.39
N GLY A 54 13.57 -4.76 20.75
CA GLY A 54 14.39 -3.81 21.49
C GLY A 54 14.58 -2.48 20.76
N ARG A 55 15.66 -1.79 21.06
CA ARG A 55 16.02 -0.51 20.44
C ARG A 55 16.54 -0.74 19.02
N ALA A 56 15.93 -0.07 18.05
CA ALA A 56 16.41 -0.04 16.68
C ALA A 56 17.59 0.93 16.53
N SER A 57 18.55 0.54 15.70
CA SER A 57 19.68 1.38 15.29
C SER A 57 19.44 1.95 13.90
N GLN A 58 19.55 3.25 13.75
CA GLN A 58 19.48 3.92 12.45
C GLN A 58 20.79 3.71 11.69
N ILE A 59 20.74 3.12 10.52
CA ILE A 59 21.91 2.77 9.71
C ILE A 59 22.21 3.87 8.68
N THR A 60 21.17 4.50 8.13
CA THR A 60 21.31 5.62 7.21
C THR A 60 20.69 6.88 7.80
N THR A 61 21.29 8.04 7.51
CA THR A 61 20.88 9.36 8.04
C THR A 61 20.89 10.44 6.95
N ASN A 62 21.03 10.06 5.68
CA ASN A 62 20.97 11.00 4.58
C ASN A 62 19.54 11.51 4.40
N PRO A 63 19.30 12.79 4.05
CA PRO A 63 17.96 13.32 3.79
C PRO A 63 17.22 12.64 2.62
N ALA A 64 17.89 11.82 1.83
CA ALA A 64 17.33 11.04 0.74
C ALA A 64 16.40 9.93 1.25
N HIS A 65 15.64 9.35 0.33
CA HIS A 65 14.77 8.20 0.62
C HIS A 65 15.52 6.89 0.41
N ASP A 66 15.88 6.23 1.50
CA ASP A 66 16.52 4.92 1.53
C ASP A 66 15.47 3.83 1.78
N THR A 67 15.45 2.77 0.95
CA THR A 67 14.35 1.79 0.97
C THR A 67 14.78 0.39 0.51
N LYS A 68 13.97 -0.61 0.81
CA LYS A 68 14.10 -2.01 0.39
C LYS A 68 15.46 -2.62 0.73
N PRO A 69 15.81 -2.71 2.02
CA PRO A 69 17.05 -3.34 2.44
C PRO A 69 17.03 -4.84 2.16
N ILE A 70 18.15 -5.37 1.66
CA ILE A 70 18.43 -6.80 1.52
C ILE A 70 19.78 -7.13 2.16
N TRP A 71 19.91 -8.32 2.73
CA TRP A 71 21.11 -8.77 3.40
C TRP A 71 22.08 -9.47 2.46
N SER A 72 23.38 -9.23 2.63
CA SER A 72 24.43 -10.08 2.06
C SER A 72 24.36 -11.51 2.62
N PRO A 73 24.80 -12.54 1.86
CA PRO A 73 24.72 -13.93 2.32
C PRO A 73 25.44 -14.22 3.63
N ASP A 74 26.49 -13.46 3.97
CA ASP A 74 27.23 -13.55 5.23
C ASP A 74 26.64 -12.71 6.35
N GLY A 75 25.56 -11.95 6.09
CA GLY A 75 24.88 -11.10 7.06
C GLY A 75 25.67 -9.89 7.54
N LYS A 76 26.76 -9.49 6.85
CA LYS A 76 27.60 -8.36 7.28
C LYS A 76 27.27 -7.05 6.61
N LYS A 77 26.59 -7.09 5.46
CA LYS A 77 26.23 -5.92 4.68
C LYS A 77 24.75 -5.88 4.33
N ILE A 78 24.27 -4.68 4.05
CA ILE A 78 22.91 -4.38 3.64
C ILE A 78 22.99 -3.58 2.34
N ALA A 79 22.37 -4.09 1.27
CA ALA A 79 22.12 -3.33 0.05
C ALA A 79 20.71 -2.74 0.09
N PHE A 80 20.54 -1.54 -0.46
CA PHE A 80 19.28 -0.81 -0.45
C PHE A 80 19.20 0.15 -1.65
N ALA A 81 18.01 0.61 -2.00
CA ALA A 81 17.80 1.66 -2.98
C ALA A 81 17.78 3.03 -2.31
N SER A 82 18.39 4.04 -2.95
CA SER A 82 18.45 5.42 -2.46
C SER A 82 18.40 6.43 -3.60
N ASP A 83 17.62 7.50 -3.44
CA ASP A 83 17.52 8.61 -4.40
C ASP A 83 18.50 9.77 -4.12
N ARG A 84 19.53 9.54 -3.29
CA ARG A 84 20.51 10.57 -2.89
C ARG A 84 21.30 11.20 -4.03
N MET A 85 21.29 10.58 -5.20
CA MET A 85 21.95 11.08 -6.40
C MET A 85 20.96 11.49 -7.51
N GLY A 86 19.65 11.59 -7.17
CA GLY A 86 18.59 12.09 -8.06
C GLY A 86 17.63 11.01 -8.57
N SER A 87 18.11 9.79 -8.83
CA SER A 87 17.31 8.59 -9.11
C SER A 87 17.58 7.53 -8.07
N MET A 88 16.71 6.53 -7.98
CA MET A 88 16.94 5.38 -7.10
C MET A 88 18.10 4.55 -7.65
N ASP A 89 19.23 4.62 -6.98
CA ASP A 89 20.41 3.78 -7.23
C ASP A 89 20.59 2.74 -6.12
N ILE A 90 21.40 1.73 -6.37
CA ILE A 90 21.74 0.71 -5.39
C ILE A 90 22.98 1.13 -4.61
N PHE A 91 22.83 1.11 -3.30
CA PHE A 91 23.90 1.35 -2.34
C PHE A 91 24.10 0.12 -1.45
N GLU A 92 25.31 -0.04 -0.93
CA GLU A 92 25.67 -1.07 0.03
C GLU A 92 26.35 -0.44 1.24
N VAL A 93 26.00 -0.88 2.45
CA VAL A 93 26.56 -0.41 3.72
C VAL A 93 26.81 -1.58 4.65
N ASN A 94 27.76 -1.46 5.60
CA ASN A 94 27.92 -2.43 6.67
C ASN A 94 26.70 -2.42 7.59
N LYS A 95 26.36 -3.55 8.20
CA LYS A 95 25.20 -3.69 9.09
C LYS A 95 25.26 -2.77 10.32
N GLU A 96 26.45 -2.35 10.72
CA GLU A 96 26.69 -1.39 11.81
C GLU A 96 26.62 0.07 11.33
N GLY A 97 26.40 0.33 10.05
CA GLY A 97 26.41 1.65 9.44
C GLY A 97 27.78 2.01 8.83
N GLY A 98 27.97 3.29 8.58
CA GLY A 98 29.15 3.83 7.92
C GLY A 98 28.78 4.57 6.62
N ILE A 99 29.75 4.79 5.75
CA ILE A 99 29.54 5.47 4.46
C ILE A 99 29.05 4.45 3.43
N PRO A 100 27.82 4.58 2.91
CA PRO A 100 27.29 3.68 1.88
C PRO A 100 28.08 3.82 0.57
N LYS A 101 28.44 2.69 -0.02
CA LYS A 101 29.06 2.60 -1.34
C LYS A 101 27.97 2.56 -2.41
N ARG A 102 28.02 3.49 -3.38
CA ARG A 102 27.14 3.45 -4.56
C ARG A 102 27.63 2.36 -5.53
N LEU A 103 26.71 1.48 -5.96
CA LEU A 103 27.04 0.37 -6.86
C LEU A 103 26.56 0.62 -8.29
N THR A 104 25.47 1.36 -8.47
CA THR A 104 24.87 1.65 -9.78
C THR A 104 24.73 3.15 -9.99
N THR A 105 24.63 3.57 -11.26
CA THR A 105 24.72 4.99 -11.65
C THR A 105 23.79 5.36 -12.81
N HIS A 106 22.82 4.51 -13.15
CA HIS A 106 21.89 4.78 -14.25
C HIS A 106 20.87 5.86 -13.82
N SER A 107 20.39 6.65 -14.78
CA SER A 107 19.42 7.73 -14.53
C SER A 107 17.98 7.25 -14.29
N GLY A 108 17.67 5.98 -14.54
CA GLY A 108 16.41 5.33 -14.19
C GLY A 108 16.42 4.79 -12.75
N ASN A 109 15.25 4.42 -12.25
CA ASN A 109 15.14 3.84 -10.91
C ASN A 109 15.57 2.38 -10.90
N GLU A 110 16.37 2.02 -9.93
CA GLU A 110 16.90 0.69 -9.67
C GLU A 110 16.48 0.20 -8.30
N THR A 111 16.12 -1.08 -8.21
CA THR A 111 15.64 -1.67 -6.95
C THR A 111 16.36 -3.00 -6.71
N PRO A 112 17.13 -3.17 -5.62
CA PRO A 112 17.77 -4.43 -5.29
C PRO A 112 16.71 -5.48 -4.92
N VAL A 113 16.89 -6.73 -5.35
CA VAL A 113 15.95 -7.82 -5.04
C VAL A 113 16.61 -9.00 -4.34
N ALA A 114 17.85 -9.35 -4.68
CA ALA A 114 18.57 -10.44 -4.03
C ALA A 114 20.07 -10.28 -4.20
N TYR A 115 20.86 -10.74 -3.25
CA TYR A 115 22.24 -11.12 -3.53
C TYR A 115 22.24 -12.45 -4.27
N LYS A 116 22.87 -12.51 -5.45
CA LYS A 116 23.07 -13.75 -6.20
C LYS A 116 24.13 -14.61 -5.52
N ASP A 117 25.17 -13.96 -5.08
CA ASP A 117 26.28 -14.49 -4.28
C ASP A 117 26.93 -13.34 -3.49
N ALA A 118 28.06 -13.58 -2.84
CA ALA A 118 28.76 -12.56 -2.05
C ALA A 118 29.29 -11.38 -2.89
N GLY A 119 29.45 -11.56 -4.20
CA GLY A 119 30.03 -10.56 -5.11
C GLY A 119 29.02 -9.90 -6.05
N HIS A 120 27.76 -10.36 -6.09
CA HIS A 120 26.82 -9.90 -7.09
C HIS A 120 25.41 -9.68 -6.51
N ILE A 121 24.79 -8.58 -6.94
CA ILE A 121 23.42 -8.21 -6.58
C ILE A 121 22.55 -8.23 -7.83
N LEU A 122 21.39 -8.88 -7.74
CA LEU A 122 20.30 -8.79 -8.71
C LEU A 122 19.40 -7.61 -8.37
N PHE A 123 18.97 -6.88 -9.38
CA PHE A 123 18.12 -5.72 -9.24
C PHE A 123 17.16 -5.53 -10.41
N LEU A 124 16.07 -4.81 -10.19
CA LEU A 124 15.08 -4.47 -11.19
C LEU A 124 15.33 -3.06 -11.72
N ALA A 125 15.31 -2.91 -13.04
CA ALA A 125 15.44 -1.63 -13.72
C ALA A 125 14.92 -1.67 -15.17
N ASN A 126 14.84 -0.51 -15.80
CA ASN A 126 14.56 -0.32 -17.22
C ASN A 126 15.79 0.32 -17.90
N ILE A 127 16.91 -0.38 -17.93
CA ILE A 127 18.16 0.14 -18.51
C ILE A 127 18.13 -0.04 -20.04
N MET A 128 17.73 -1.21 -20.53
CA MET A 128 17.57 -1.57 -21.96
C MET A 128 18.67 -1.01 -22.86
N PRO A 129 19.92 -1.47 -22.71
CA PRO A 129 21.08 -0.88 -23.39
C PRO A 129 21.06 -1.08 -24.91
N THR A 130 20.32 -2.05 -25.41
CA THR A 130 20.18 -2.34 -26.86
C THR A 130 18.71 -2.60 -27.20
N VAL A 131 18.37 -2.52 -28.49
CA VAL A 131 17.01 -2.81 -28.99
C VAL A 131 16.67 -4.29 -28.79
N GLU A 132 17.65 -5.16 -28.87
CA GLU A 132 17.47 -6.61 -28.69
C GLU A 132 17.11 -6.97 -27.25
N ASP A 133 17.47 -6.14 -26.27
CA ASP A 133 17.11 -6.34 -24.86
C ASP A 133 15.66 -5.96 -24.59
N ALA A 134 15.02 -5.19 -25.45
CA ALA A 134 13.65 -4.69 -25.28
C ALA A 134 12.62 -5.68 -25.84
N GLN A 135 12.21 -6.66 -25.03
CA GLN A 135 11.13 -7.61 -25.40
C GLN A 135 9.72 -7.03 -25.20
N PHE A 136 9.59 -5.99 -24.40
CA PHE A 136 8.33 -5.32 -24.10
C PHE A 136 8.46 -3.82 -24.34
N PRO A 137 7.35 -3.09 -24.55
CA PRO A 137 7.39 -1.64 -24.64
C PRO A 137 8.10 -1.00 -23.45
N SER A 138 8.92 0.00 -23.72
CA SER A 138 9.70 0.71 -22.70
C SER A 138 8.82 1.20 -21.55
N GLY A 139 9.26 0.96 -20.32
CA GLY A 139 8.60 1.41 -19.10
C GLY A 139 7.46 0.51 -18.60
N GLN A 140 7.01 -0.50 -19.35
CA GLN A 140 5.96 -1.39 -18.90
C GLN A 140 6.43 -2.44 -17.90
N PHE A 141 7.55 -3.10 -18.18
CA PHE A 141 8.09 -4.13 -17.31
C PHE A 141 9.57 -3.87 -17.03
N GLN A 142 9.93 -3.96 -15.77
CA GLN A 142 11.33 -3.95 -15.37
C GLN A 142 11.99 -5.28 -15.71
N GLN A 143 13.23 -5.22 -16.13
CA GLN A 143 14.09 -6.39 -16.36
C GLN A 143 14.99 -6.63 -15.16
N VAL A 144 15.57 -7.79 -15.06
CA VAL A 144 16.52 -8.16 -14.01
C VAL A 144 17.93 -7.94 -14.51
N TYR A 145 18.69 -7.15 -13.79
CA TYR A 145 20.12 -6.88 -14.03
C TYR A 145 20.95 -7.41 -12.87
N GLU A 146 22.23 -7.56 -13.15
CA GLU A 146 23.25 -7.97 -12.19
C GLU A 146 24.33 -6.89 -12.10
N VAL A 147 24.75 -6.54 -10.88
CA VAL A 147 25.90 -5.65 -10.64
C VAL A 147 26.84 -6.28 -9.63
N ASN A 148 28.16 -6.08 -9.84
CA ASN A 148 29.17 -6.51 -8.87
C ASN A 148 29.14 -5.61 -7.63
N THR A 149 29.36 -6.18 -6.43
CA THR A 149 29.45 -5.42 -5.15
C THR A 149 30.65 -4.46 -5.11
N GLU A 150 31.62 -4.65 -6.02
CA GLU A 150 32.67 -3.66 -6.25
C GLU A 150 32.23 -2.49 -7.14
N GLY A 151 31.02 -2.55 -7.71
CA GLY A 151 30.46 -1.60 -8.67
C GLY A 151 30.84 -1.98 -10.11
N GLY A 152 30.59 -1.06 -11.03
CA GLY A 152 30.88 -1.27 -12.44
C GLY A 152 29.62 -1.26 -13.32
N ARG A 153 29.77 -1.70 -14.57
CA ARG A 153 28.65 -1.72 -15.52
C ARG A 153 27.71 -2.88 -15.23
N PRO A 154 26.40 -2.62 -15.01
CA PRO A 154 25.42 -3.70 -14.89
C PRO A 154 25.32 -4.55 -16.15
N ALA A 155 25.05 -5.85 -15.98
CA ALA A 155 24.78 -6.79 -17.05
C ALA A 155 23.31 -7.24 -16.98
N LEU A 156 22.67 -7.48 -18.13
CA LEU A 156 21.34 -8.06 -18.18
C LEU A 156 21.40 -9.52 -17.69
N PHE A 157 20.65 -9.79 -16.62
CA PHE A 157 20.48 -11.15 -16.09
C PHE A 157 19.28 -11.86 -16.72
N SER A 158 18.16 -11.17 -16.86
CA SER A 158 16.94 -11.71 -17.49
C SER A 158 16.07 -10.59 -18.05
N SER A 159 15.63 -10.74 -19.29
CA SER A 159 14.63 -9.88 -19.91
C SER A 159 13.19 -10.23 -19.47
N MET A 160 12.97 -11.41 -18.86
CA MET A 160 11.66 -11.76 -18.30
C MET A 160 11.33 -10.89 -17.09
N PRO A 161 10.08 -10.41 -16.97
CA PRO A 161 9.61 -9.71 -15.77
C PRO A 161 9.54 -10.69 -14.59
N MET A 162 10.50 -10.58 -13.68
CA MET A 162 10.58 -11.36 -12.43
C MET A 162 10.59 -10.39 -11.26
N GLU A 163 9.69 -10.55 -10.33
CA GLU A 163 9.64 -9.73 -9.10
C GLU A 163 9.88 -10.62 -7.86
N ASP A 164 10.36 -10.04 -6.76
CA ASP A 164 10.63 -10.72 -5.48
C ASP A 164 11.44 -12.02 -5.63
N ILE A 165 12.61 -11.89 -6.26
CA ILE A 165 13.51 -13.03 -6.51
C ILE A 165 14.11 -13.55 -5.21
N SER A 166 14.08 -14.86 -5.02
CA SER A 166 14.76 -15.56 -3.93
C SER A 166 15.63 -16.69 -4.49
N ILE A 167 16.92 -16.68 -4.16
CA ILE A 167 17.89 -17.68 -4.63
C ILE A 167 18.09 -18.71 -3.52
N ASN A 168 18.16 -19.99 -3.88
CA ASN A 168 18.42 -21.07 -2.93
C ASN A 168 19.86 -21.03 -2.40
N HIS A 169 20.13 -21.73 -1.31
CA HIS A 169 21.44 -21.70 -0.65
C HIS A 169 22.58 -22.23 -1.51
N THR A 170 22.28 -23.12 -2.47
CA THR A 170 23.28 -23.65 -3.41
C THR A 170 23.53 -22.72 -4.60
N GLY A 171 22.76 -21.63 -4.78
CA GLY A 171 22.93 -20.64 -5.84
C GLY A 171 22.56 -21.11 -7.24
N ASN A 172 21.91 -22.28 -7.37
CA ASN A 172 21.62 -22.91 -8.65
C ASN A 172 20.16 -22.83 -9.11
N THR A 173 19.29 -22.32 -8.26
CA THR A 173 17.85 -22.22 -8.51
C THR A 173 17.30 -20.96 -7.88
N LEU A 174 16.39 -20.29 -8.55
CA LEU A 174 15.66 -19.15 -8.00
C LEU A 174 14.15 -19.35 -8.07
N LEU A 175 13.46 -18.74 -7.13
CA LEU A 175 12.03 -18.53 -7.12
C LEU A 175 11.74 -17.05 -7.39
N TYR A 176 10.62 -16.78 -8.05
CA TYR A 176 10.14 -15.42 -8.30
C TYR A 176 8.62 -15.45 -8.46
N HIS A 177 7.96 -14.33 -8.33
CA HIS A 177 6.62 -14.21 -8.87
C HIS A 177 6.68 -13.47 -10.23
N ASP A 178 5.80 -13.88 -11.14
CA ASP A 178 5.73 -13.29 -12.47
C ASP A 178 4.97 -11.95 -12.44
N LYS A 179 5.18 -11.16 -13.50
CA LYS A 179 4.41 -9.95 -13.74
C LYS A 179 3.82 -10.02 -15.14
N LYS A 180 2.49 -10.11 -15.20
CA LYS A 180 1.73 -10.27 -16.43
C LYS A 180 1.10 -8.97 -16.94
N GLY A 181 0.99 -7.95 -16.08
CA GLY A 181 0.35 -6.70 -16.40
C GLY A 181 0.58 -5.60 -15.37
N TYR A 182 -0.14 -4.50 -15.53
CA TYR A 182 -0.17 -3.40 -14.58
C TYR A 182 -1.15 -3.70 -13.46
N GLU A 183 -0.61 -3.97 -12.28
CA GLU A 183 -1.39 -4.16 -11.07
C GLU A 183 -0.85 -3.27 -9.97
N ASP A 184 -1.74 -2.65 -9.24
CA ASP A 184 -1.39 -2.01 -7.98
C ASP A 184 -0.91 -3.08 -6.98
N PRO A 185 0.37 -3.06 -6.56
CA PRO A 185 0.89 -4.05 -5.63
C PRO A 185 0.21 -4.02 -4.26
N TRP A 186 -0.55 -2.97 -3.96
CA TRP A 186 -1.27 -2.80 -2.70
C TRP A 186 -2.72 -3.27 -2.76
N ARG A 187 -3.21 -3.63 -3.94
CA ARG A 187 -4.57 -4.14 -4.15
C ARG A 187 -4.80 -5.44 -3.38
N LYS A 188 -6.03 -5.62 -2.86
CA LYS A 188 -6.51 -6.83 -2.18
C LYS A 188 -7.54 -7.56 -3.05
N HIS A 189 -7.64 -8.87 -2.87
CA HIS A 189 -8.69 -9.73 -3.46
C HIS A 189 -8.79 -9.65 -4.99
N HIS A 190 -7.64 -9.63 -5.63
CA HIS A 190 -7.58 -9.58 -7.07
C HIS A 190 -7.67 -10.98 -7.68
N THR A 191 -8.64 -11.16 -8.58
CA THR A 191 -8.80 -12.36 -9.40
C THR A 191 -8.92 -11.96 -10.85
N SER A 192 -7.89 -12.18 -11.65
CA SER A 192 -7.89 -11.93 -13.09
C SER A 192 -6.80 -12.74 -13.78
N SER A 193 -6.75 -12.67 -15.10
CA SER A 193 -5.71 -13.35 -15.90
C SER A 193 -4.28 -12.84 -15.65
N ILE A 194 -4.13 -11.68 -14.99
CA ILE A 194 -2.83 -11.08 -14.72
C ILE A 194 -2.39 -11.21 -13.25
N THR A 195 -3.14 -11.99 -12.43
CA THR A 195 -2.70 -12.33 -11.07
C THR A 195 -1.36 -13.05 -11.11
N ARG A 196 -0.54 -12.79 -10.10
CA ARG A 196 0.82 -13.31 -10.01
C ARG A 196 0.82 -14.75 -9.55
N ASP A 197 1.75 -15.51 -10.09
CA ASP A 197 2.04 -16.88 -9.70
C ASP A 197 3.50 -17.02 -9.32
N ILE A 198 3.80 -18.02 -8.48
CA ILE A 198 5.18 -18.37 -8.15
C ILE A 198 5.75 -19.31 -9.21
N TRP A 199 6.96 -19.00 -9.64
CA TRP A 199 7.74 -19.77 -10.60
C TRP A 199 9.10 -20.14 -10.03
N LEU A 200 9.61 -21.28 -10.47
CA LEU A 200 10.96 -21.76 -10.23
C LEU A 200 11.75 -21.65 -11.54
N CYS A 201 12.98 -21.13 -11.47
CA CYS A 201 13.93 -21.08 -12.57
C CYS A 201 15.23 -21.79 -12.17
N SER A 202 15.62 -22.82 -12.94
CA SER A 202 16.96 -23.42 -12.82
C SER A 202 18.01 -22.52 -13.47
N LEU A 203 19.12 -22.31 -12.79
CA LEU A 203 20.26 -21.52 -13.29
C LEU A 203 21.37 -22.39 -13.88
N ASN A 204 21.25 -23.72 -13.79
CA ASN A 204 22.23 -24.66 -14.35
C ASN A 204 21.99 -24.89 -15.84
N GLY A 205 23.02 -24.65 -16.67
CA GLY A 205 22.94 -24.85 -18.13
C GLY A 205 21.89 -23.93 -18.79
N ASN A 206 21.03 -24.50 -19.63
CA ASN A 206 19.92 -23.80 -20.21
C ASN A 206 18.85 -23.56 -19.12
N ARG A 207 18.43 -22.30 -18.93
CA ARG A 207 17.39 -21.96 -17.96
C ARG A 207 16.09 -22.69 -18.27
N THR A 208 15.54 -23.35 -17.26
CA THR A 208 14.22 -24.00 -17.32
C THR A 208 13.29 -23.35 -16.31
N PHE A 209 12.03 -23.24 -16.68
CA PHE A 209 11.02 -22.55 -15.89
C PHE A 209 9.89 -23.51 -15.54
N ARG A 210 9.47 -23.55 -14.27
CA ARG A 210 8.38 -24.39 -13.80
C ARG A 210 7.46 -23.59 -12.89
N LYS A 211 6.18 -23.51 -13.26
CA LYS A 211 5.16 -22.89 -12.42
C LYS A 211 4.97 -23.70 -11.14
N GLN A 212 4.90 -23.02 -10.00
CA GLN A 212 4.79 -23.64 -8.68
C GLN A 212 3.38 -23.52 -8.10
N THR A 213 2.66 -22.44 -8.37
CA THR A 213 1.32 -22.20 -7.82
C THR A 213 0.29 -22.06 -8.94
N THR A 214 -0.97 -22.38 -8.62
CA THR A 214 -2.07 -22.40 -9.59
C THR A 214 -3.37 -21.84 -8.98
N PHE A 215 -3.25 -21.13 -7.87
CA PHE A 215 -4.40 -20.45 -7.26
C PHE A 215 -4.92 -19.35 -8.20
N ASN A 216 -6.26 -19.25 -8.32
CA ASN A 216 -6.88 -18.20 -9.12
C ASN A 216 -6.98 -16.89 -8.31
N GLY A 217 -5.87 -16.29 -8.02
CA GLY A 217 -5.66 -15.08 -7.22
C GLY A 217 -4.18 -14.81 -7.11
N GLU A 218 -3.78 -13.99 -6.14
CA GLU A 218 -2.40 -13.52 -6.02
C GLU A 218 -1.54 -14.42 -5.13
N ASP A 219 -0.45 -14.93 -5.69
CA ASP A 219 0.65 -15.58 -4.99
C ASP A 219 1.93 -14.78 -5.19
N ARG A 220 2.59 -14.34 -4.10
CA ARG A 220 3.70 -13.37 -4.14
C ARG A 220 4.84 -13.71 -3.19
N THR A 221 5.96 -13.02 -3.36
CA THR A 221 7.08 -12.94 -2.42
C THR A 221 7.55 -14.31 -1.95
N PRO A 222 8.00 -15.19 -2.87
CA PRO A 222 8.52 -16.49 -2.49
C PRO A 222 9.87 -16.36 -1.77
N VAL A 223 10.08 -17.13 -0.71
CA VAL A 223 11.35 -17.26 0.00
C VAL A 223 11.67 -18.73 0.25
N TRP A 224 12.91 -19.13 0.02
CA TRP A 224 13.35 -20.49 0.25
C TRP A 224 13.27 -20.85 1.73
N ALA A 225 12.87 -22.07 2.01
CA ALA A 225 13.10 -22.70 3.31
C ALA A 225 14.56 -23.15 3.41
N SER A 226 15.03 -23.36 4.63
CA SER A 226 16.42 -23.74 4.89
C SER A 226 16.86 -25.12 4.31
N ASP A 227 15.89 -25.92 3.88
CA ASP A 227 16.11 -27.26 3.32
C ASP A 227 16.35 -27.27 1.80
N ASP A 228 16.20 -26.13 1.09
CA ASP A 228 16.21 -26.00 -0.36
C ASP A 228 15.24 -26.96 -1.10
N LYS A 229 14.29 -27.55 -0.37
CA LYS A 229 13.27 -28.48 -0.90
C LYS A 229 11.86 -27.89 -0.82
N SER A 230 11.67 -26.89 0.00
CA SER A 230 10.41 -26.20 0.18
C SER A 230 10.60 -24.68 0.19
N PHE A 231 9.51 -23.94 0.05
CA PHE A 231 9.51 -22.49 0.08
C PHE A 231 8.28 -21.96 0.80
N TYR A 232 8.40 -20.75 1.32
CA TYR A 232 7.29 -19.97 1.84
C TYR A 232 6.92 -18.88 0.84
N TYR A 233 5.65 -18.49 0.84
CA TYR A 233 5.15 -17.42 -0.04
C TYR A 233 3.91 -16.78 0.56
N LEU A 234 3.53 -15.63 0.03
CA LEU A 234 2.30 -14.94 0.39
C LEU A 234 1.19 -15.31 -0.58
N SER A 235 0.05 -15.77 -0.05
CA SER A 235 -1.15 -16.09 -0.83
C SER A 235 -2.39 -15.52 -0.15
N GLU A 236 -3.35 -15.07 -0.94
CA GLU A 236 -4.69 -14.67 -0.46
C GLU A 236 -5.74 -15.78 -0.61
N GLU A 237 -5.33 -17.03 -0.84
CA GLU A 237 -6.22 -18.19 -1.02
C GLU A 237 -7.28 -18.34 0.08
N LYS A 238 -7.00 -17.89 1.31
CA LYS A 238 -7.94 -17.93 2.44
C LYS A 238 -8.48 -16.54 2.82
N GLY A 239 -8.64 -15.66 1.85
CA GLY A 239 -9.28 -14.34 1.99
C GLY A 239 -8.30 -13.19 2.13
N SER A 240 -7.27 -13.23 2.94
CA SER A 240 -6.24 -12.18 3.06
C SER A 240 -4.87 -12.79 2.86
N PHE A 241 -3.89 -11.98 2.40
CA PHE A 241 -2.52 -12.47 2.29
C PHE A 241 -2.02 -13.02 3.62
N ASN A 242 -1.62 -14.27 3.59
CA ASN A 242 -0.97 -15.00 4.68
C ASN A 242 0.23 -15.75 4.16
N ILE A 243 1.08 -16.24 5.06
CA ILE A 243 2.22 -17.08 4.71
C ILE A 243 1.74 -18.51 4.51
N PHE A 244 2.12 -19.08 3.37
CA PHE A 244 1.95 -20.49 3.03
C PHE A 244 3.31 -21.15 2.83
N LYS A 245 3.39 -22.44 3.04
CA LYS A 245 4.54 -23.30 2.73
C LYS A 245 4.16 -24.33 1.69
N ARG A 246 5.06 -24.61 0.76
CA ARG A 246 4.90 -25.62 -0.28
C ARG A 246 6.22 -26.32 -0.57
N ASP A 247 6.18 -27.62 -0.79
CA ASP A 247 7.34 -28.37 -1.31
C ASP A 247 7.50 -28.10 -2.81
N ILE A 248 8.74 -28.01 -3.28
CA ILE A 248 9.07 -27.73 -4.68
C ILE A 248 8.42 -28.74 -5.64
N ASP A 249 8.40 -30.01 -5.26
CA ASP A 249 7.81 -31.09 -6.05
C ASP A 249 6.41 -31.49 -5.56
N GLY A 250 5.87 -30.78 -4.57
CA GLY A 250 4.56 -31.04 -3.99
C GLY A 250 3.43 -30.31 -4.70
N ASN A 251 2.21 -30.78 -4.51
CA ASN A 251 1.00 -30.16 -5.07
C ASN A 251 0.09 -29.51 -4.02
N THR A 252 0.45 -29.58 -2.75
CA THR A 252 -0.34 -29.03 -1.63
C THR A 252 0.42 -27.95 -0.92
N SER A 253 -0.32 -26.96 -0.43
CA SER A 253 0.22 -25.85 0.35
C SER A 253 -0.33 -25.90 1.77
N LYS A 254 0.49 -25.56 2.75
CA LYS A 254 0.14 -25.46 4.17
C LYS A 254 0.15 -24.01 4.60
N GLN A 255 -0.94 -23.52 5.15
CA GLN A 255 -1.01 -22.19 5.74
C GLN A 255 -0.21 -22.12 7.04
N ILE A 256 0.62 -21.08 7.20
CA ILE A 256 1.48 -20.86 8.36
C ILE A 256 0.92 -19.78 9.29
N THR A 257 0.36 -18.69 8.73
CA THR A 257 -0.24 -17.60 9.50
C THR A 257 -1.73 -17.47 9.19
N ASN A 258 -2.51 -16.88 10.11
CA ASN A 258 -3.96 -16.74 9.96
C ASN A 258 -4.43 -15.33 10.35
N HIS A 259 -3.91 -14.33 9.66
CA HIS A 259 -4.34 -12.95 9.80
C HIS A 259 -5.58 -12.69 8.94
N THR A 260 -6.58 -11.98 9.49
CA THR A 260 -7.89 -11.79 8.84
C THR A 260 -8.18 -10.33 8.47
N LYS A 261 -7.57 -9.35 9.15
CA LYS A 261 -7.89 -7.92 8.94
C LYS A 261 -7.06 -7.28 7.84
N HIS A 262 -5.74 -7.47 7.88
CA HIS A 262 -4.78 -6.85 6.99
C HIS A 262 -3.96 -7.90 6.24
N PRO A 263 -3.44 -7.58 5.06
CA PRO A 263 -2.54 -8.47 4.35
C PRO A 263 -1.17 -8.55 5.03
N VAL A 264 -0.60 -9.75 5.08
CA VAL A 264 0.82 -9.95 5.36
C VAL A 264 1.65 -9.45 4.17
N ARG A 265 2.79 -8.81 4.45
CA ARG A 265 3.68 -8.22 3.43
C ARG A 265 5.14 -8.40 3.81
N PHE A 266 6.04 -8.17 2.86
CA PHE A 266 7.50 -8.11 3.08
C PHE A 266 8.09 -9.37 3.72
N LEU A 267 7.66 -10.55 3.23
CA LEU A 267 8.13 -11.84 3.75
C LEU A 267 9.64 -12.02 3.47
N SER A 268 10.36 -12.44 4.49
CA SER A 268 11.75 -12.87 4.41
C SER A 268 11.99 -14.08 5.33
N ALA A 269 13.02 -14.87 5.06
CA ALA A 269 13.34 -16.07 5.81
C ALA A 269 14.82 -16.11 6.20
N ALA A 270 15.11 -16.62 7.39
CA ALA A 270 16.45 -16.92 7.87
C ALA A 270 16.78 -18.40 7.75
N SER A 271 18.07 -18.75 7.69
CA SER A 271 18.54 -20.13 7.59
C SER A 271 18.16 -21.01 8.80
N ASN A 272 17.83 -20.38 9.95
CA ASN A 272 17.34 -21.08 11.13
C ASN A 272 15.82 -21.35 11.13
N GLY A 273 15.14 -21.10 9.99
CA GLY A 273 13.71 -21.30 9.80
C GLY A 273 12.82 -20.19 10.39
N THR A 274 13.39 -19.08 10.86
CA THR A 274 12.61 -17.93 11.32
C THR A 274 12.14 -17.12 10.10
N LEU A 275 10.84 -16.90 10.00
CA LEU A 275 10.22 -16.01 9.03
C LEU A 275 10.00 -14.64 9.66
N CYS A 276 10.26 -13.58 8.89
CA CYS A 276 9.98 -12.20 9.26
C CYS A 276 9.05 -11.58 8.23
N TYR A 277 8.07 -10.80 8.67
CA TYR A 277 7.09 -10.18 7.80
C TYR A 277 6.48 -8.92 8.41
N GLY A 278 5.91 -8.07 7.56
CA GLY A 278 5.13 -6.91 7.95
C GLY A 278 3.65 -7.24 8.07
N TYR A 279 3.01 -6.74 9.11
CA TYR A 279 1.57 -6.81 9.31
C TYR A 279 1.09 -5.57 10.06
N ASP A 280 0.06 -4.90 9.54
CA ASP A 280 -0.54 -3.69 10.13
C ASP A 280 0.47 -2.57 10.46
N GLY A 281 1.45 -2.37 9.57
CA GLY A 281 2.49 -1.36 9.76
C GLY A 281 3.60 -1.74 10.76
N GLU A 282 3.54 -2.93 11.35
CA GLU A 282 4.45 -3.46 12.34
C GLU A 282 5.20 -4.70 11.81
N ILE A 283 6.22 -5.15 12.52
CA ILE A 283 7.06 -6.30 12.15
C ILE A 283 6.77 -7.47 13.07
N TYR A 284 6.63 -8.65 12.48
CA TYR A 284 6.39 -9.92 13.16
C TYR A 284 7.42 -10.97 12.76
N THR A 285 7.66 -11.91 13.66
CA THR A 285 8.41 -13.14 13.38
C THR A 285 7.57 -14.38 13.69
N VAL A 286 7.83 -15.47 12.97
CA VAL A 286 7.19 -16.76 13.22
C VAL A 286 8.12 -17.89 12.78
N LYS A 287 8.08 -19.03 13.50
CA LYS A 287 8.59 -20.31 13.04
C LYS A 287 7.43 -21.24 12.70
N GLU A 288 7.64 -22.18 11.81
CA GLU A 288 6.61 -23.16 11.48
C GLU A 288 6.09 -23.86 12.74
N GLY A 289 4.77 -23.91 12.90
CA GLY A 289 4.09 -24.50 14.07
C GLY A 289 4.04 -23.62 15.33
N ALA A 290 4.65 -22.42 15.29
CA ALA A 290 4.59 -21.48 16.39
C ALA A 290 3.54 -20.38 16.15
N ILE A 291 3.16 -19.68 17.21
CA ILE A 291 2.30 -18.49 17.14
C ILE A 291 3.15 -17.29 16.71
N PRO A 292 2.68 -16.48 15.73
CA PRO A 292 3.34 -15.26 15.35
C PRO A 292 3.62 -14.34 16.53
N GLN A 293 4.83 -13.80 16.60
CA GLN A 293 5.26 -12.88 17.65
C GLN A 293 5.53 -11.49 17.05
N LYS A 294 4.89 -10.47 17.60
CA LYS A 294 5.20 -9.09 17.27
C LYS A 294 6.58 -8.73 17.80
N VAL A 295 7.44 -8.18 16.96
CA VAL A 295 8.73 -7.65 17.36
C VAL A 295 8.50 -6.29 18.01
N GLN A 296 8.73 -6.20 19.32
CA GLN A 296 8.59 -4.95 20.07
C GLN A 296 9.78 -4.03 19.72
N ILE A 297 9.53 -2.97 18.97
CA ILE A 297 10.57 -2.07 18.47
C ILE A 297 10.41 -0.69 19.10
N SER A 298 11.50 -0.17 19.66
CA SER A 298 11.59 1.23 20.05
C SER A 298 12.57 1.95 19.13
N ILE A 299 12.14 3.05 18.53
CA ILE A 299 12.99 3.93 17.73
C ILE A 299 13.27 5.16 18.59
N VAL A 300 14.51 5.29 19.04
CA VAL A 300 14.97 6.47 19.77
C VAL A 300 15.72 7.35 18.78
N THR A 301 15.04 8.33 18.24
CA THR A 301 15.64 9.41 17.47
C THR A 301 15.76 10.63 18.38
N ASP A 302 16.69 11.52 18.08
CA ASP A 302 16.65 12.86 18.66
C ASP A 302 15.39 13.54 18.11
N LYS A 303 14.30 13.35 18.86
CA LYS A 303 13.07 14.12 18.67
C LYS A 303 13.33 15.53 19.20
N ASN A 304 14.17 16.28 18.52
CA ASN A 304 13.93 17.70 18.53
C ASN A 304 12.54 17.86 17.95
N ASP A 305 11.59 18.28 18.77
CA ASP A 305 10.15 18.44 18.48
C ASP A 305 9.86 19.40 17.32
N LYS A 306 10.66 19.35 16.29
CA LYS A 306 10.38 19.88 14.98
C LYS A 306 9.62 18.81 14.19
N ASP A 307 8.60 18.22 14.82
CA ASP A 307 7.61 17.36 14.14
C ASP A 307 6.84 18.15 13.07
N LEU A 308 7.08 19.46 12.99
CA LEU A 308 6.56 20.34 11.96
C LEU A 308 7.70 20.83 11.06
N ILE A 309 8.12 20.01 10.12
CA ILE A 309 8.90 20.51 8.97
C ILE A 309 7.94 21.25 8.06
N ARG A 310 8.00 22.58 8.06
CA ARG A 310 7.30 23.39 7.06
C ARG A 310 8.00 23.20 5.71
N GLN A 311 7.36 22.45 4.83
CA GLN A 311 7.83 22.26 3.47
C GLN A 311 6.86 22.92 2.50
N ILE A 312 7.41 23.71 1.58
CA ILE A 312 6.64 24.16 0.42
C ILE A 312 6.61 23.00 -0.57
N LYS A 313 5.51 22.27 -0.62
CA LYS A 313 5.29 21.23 -1.62
C LYS A 313 4.72 21.86 -2.88
N ARG A 314 5.37 21.60 -4.02
CA ARG A 314 4.93 22.06 -5.35
C ARG A 314 4.31 20.94 -6.18
N SER A 315 4.28 19.72 -5.64
CA SER A 315 3.76 18.52 -6.30
C SER A 315 3.47 17.43 -5.28
N GLY A 316 2.85 16.33 -5.72
CA GLY A 316 2.60 15.15 -4.92
C GLY A 316 1.18 15.06 -4.34
N ALA A 317 0.31 16.02 -4.63
CA ALA A 317 -1.13 15.82 -4.42
C ALA A 317 -1.66 14.78 -5.41
N THR A 318 -2.41 13.81 -4.91
CA THR A 318 -3.00 12.73 -5.72
C THR A 318 -4.42 13.02 -6.15
N GLU A 319 -5.11 13.87 -5.40
CA GLU A 319 -6.50 14.23 -5.61
C GLU A 319 -6.73 15.67 -5.21
N ILE A 320 -7.70 16.33 -5.86
CA ILE A 320 -8.12 17.67 -5.52
C ILE A 320 -9.65 17.78 -5.57
N SER A 321 -10.22 18.61 -4.70
CA SER A 321 -11.63 19.02 -4.71
C SER A 321 -11.71 20.51 -4.42
N LEU A 322 -12.45 21.24 -5.26
CA LEU A 322 -12.65 22.67 -5.08
C LEU A 322 -13.89 22.93 -4.21
N SER A 323 -13.79 23.86 -3.28
CA SER A 323 -14.96 24.31 -2.52
C SER A 323 -16.00 24.98 -3.42
N PRO A 324 -17.30 24.96 -3.09
CA PRO A 324 -18.36 25.55 -3.92
C PRO A 324 -18.18 27.04 -4.21
N ASP A 325 -17.56 27.78 -3.30
CA ASP A 325 -17.25 29.20 -3.44
C ASP A 325 -15.89 29.46 -4.10
N ALA A 326 -15.18 28.41 -4.50
CA ALA A 326 -13.84 28.44 -5.10
C ALA A 326 -12.74 29.10 -4.21
N LYS A 327 -12.97 29.24 -2.92
CA LYS A 327 -12.00 29.88 -1.99
C LYS A 327 -11.07 28.90 -1.32
N GLU A 328 -11.34 27.60 -1.42
CA GLU A 328 -10.53 26.54 -0.84
C GLU A 328 -10.36 25.38 -1.81
N ILE A 329 -9.22 24.72 -1.72
CA ILE A 329 -8.93 23.47 -2.38
C ILE A 329 -8.61 22.43 -1.30
N ALA A 330 -9.41 21.36 -1.24
CA ALA A 330 -9.04 20.16 -0.52
C ALA A 330 -8.16 19.30 -1.42
N PHE A 331 -7.16 18.65 -0.85
CA PHE A 331 -6.28 17.75 -1.58
C PHE A 331 -5.75 16.63 -0.66
N VAL A 332 -5.37 15.51 -1.27
CA VAL A 332 -4.73 14.40 -0.56
C VAL A 332 -3.22 14.47 -0.80
N LEU A 333 -2.45 14.44 0.27
CA LEU A 333 -1.00 14.39 0.23
C LEU A 333 -0.48 13.32 1.20
N ARG A 334 0.20 12.31 0.68
CA ARG A 334 0.72 11.16 1.47
C ARG A 334 -0.37 10.41 2.27
N GLY A 335 -1.59 10.41 1.77
CA GLY A 335 -2.71 9.73 2.41
C GLY A 335 -3.48 10.56 3.44
N ASP A 336 -3.05 11.78 3.74
CA ASP A 336 -3.80 12.72 4.58
C ASP A 336 -4.54 13.76 3.76
N VAL A 337 -5.67 14.21 4.25
CA VAL A 337 -6.49 15.29 3.68
C VAL A 337 -6.02 16.63 4.22
N TYR A 338 -5.78 17.55 3.31
CA TYR A 338 -5.44 18.95 3.59
C TYR A 338 -6.43 19.88 2.89
N VAL A 339 -6.59 21.08 3.43
CA VAL A 339 -7.30 22.17 2.78
C VAL A 339 -6.42 23.40 2.73
N THR A 340 -6.29 24.01 1.56
CA THR A 340 -5.56 25.27 1.35
C THR A 340 -6.49 26.35 0.85
N SER A 341 -6.24 27.59 1.27
CA SER A 341 -6.93 28.76 0.72
C SER A 341 -6.43 29.06 -0.69
N THR A 342 -7.32 29.47 -1.59
CA THR A 342 -6.96 29.97 -2.92
C THR A 342 -6.51 31.45 -2.91
N GLU A 343 -6.85 32.17 -1.85
CA GLU A 343 -6.56 33.59 -1.71
C GLU A 343 -5.26 33.83 -0.92
N TYR A 344 -4.91 32.95 0.01
CA TYR A 344 -3.77 33.12 0.92
C TYR A 344 -2.97 31.83 1.06
N SER A 345 -1.70 31.95 1.46
CA SER A 345 -0.79 30.80 1.64
C SER A 345 -1.05 30.07 2.98
N THR A 346 -2.30 29.76 3.28
CA THR A 346 -2.70 29.05 4.50
C THR A 346 -3.22 27.67 4.15
N THR A 347 -2.62 26.65 4.75
CA THR A 347 -3.01 25.24 4.57
C THR A 347 -3.24 24.62 5.94
N LYS A 348 -4.35 23.90 6.08
CA LYS A 348 -4.70 23.13 7.28
C LYS A 348 -4.71 21.64 6.96
N GLN A 349 -4.09 20.86 7.82
CA GLN A 349 -4.25 19.41 7.83
C GLN A 349 -5.62 19.07 8.45
N ILE A 350 -6.41 18.27 7.73
CA ILE A 350 -7.75 17.86 8.15
C ILE A 350 -7.69 16.50 8.84
N THR A 351 -6.94 15.56 8.27
CA THR A 351 -6.72 14.24 8.88
C THR A 351 -5.25 14.11 9.29
N ASN A 352 -5.01 13.37 10.35
CA ASN A 352 -3.67 13.05 10.85
C ASN A 352 -3.72 11.65 11.43
N THR A 353 -3.82 10.66 10.57
CA THR A 353 -3.95 9.25 10.94
C THR A 353 -2.85 8.43 10.29
N PRO A 354 -2.48 7.27 10.84
CA PRO A 354 -1.54 6.37 10.17
C PRO A 354 -2.15 5.63 8.97
N GLN A 355 -3.46 5.75 8.76
CA GLN A 355 -4.18 5.14 7.65
C GLN A 355 -4.23 6.10 6.45
N GLN A 356 -4.59 5.55 5.30
CA GLN A 356 -4.76 6.33 4.09
C GLN A 356 -6.18 6.90 4.00
N GLU A 357 -6.27 8.17 3.60
CA GLU A 357 -7.50 8.83 3.16
C GLU A 357 -7.45 9.13 1.66
N ARG A 358 -8.62 9.10 1.00
CA ARG A 358 -8.78 9.39 -0.44
C ARG A 358 -10.23 9.74 -0.80
N ASP A 359 -10.48 10.02 -2.07
CA ASP A 359 -11.81 10.26 -2.64
C ASP A 359 -12.52 11.44 -1.97
N ILE A 360 -11.88 12.59 -1.93
CA ILE A 360 -12.37 13.79 -1.23
C ILE A 360 -13.45 14.53 -2.01
N HIS A 361 -14.51 14.96 -1.31
CA HIS A 361 -15.57 15.77 -1.90
C HIS A 361 -16.17 16.78 -0.90
N PHE A 362 -16.23 18.07 -1.30
CA PHE A 362 -16.89 19.10 -0.50
C PHE A 362 -18.40 18.95 -0.49
N SER A 363 -19.04 19.29 0.62
CA SER A 363 -20.48 19.52 0.68
C SER A 363 -20.87 20.76 -0.13
N PRO A 364 -22.12 20.82 -0.65
CA PRO A 364 -22.59 21.96 -1.44
C PRO A 364 -22.57 23.30 -0.69
N ASP A 365 -22.63 23.29 0.64
CA ASP A 365 -22.52 24.50 1.48
C ASP A 365 -21.07 24.83 1.87
N GLY A 366 -20.09 24.02 1.44
CA GLY A 366 -18.67 24.18 1.76
C GLY A 366 -18.29 23.92 3.22
N ARG A 367 -19.20 23.44 4.05
CA ARG A 367 -18.99 23.30 5.50
C ARG A 367 -18.53 21.92 5.93
N SER A 368 -18.54 20.97 5.01
CA SER A 368 -18.11 19.59 5.26
C SER A 368 -17.33 19.04 4.09
N ILE A 369 -16.48 18.05 4.39
CA ILE A 369 -15.73 17.26 3.40
C ILE A 369 -15.98 15.80 3.73
N VAL A 370 -16.39 15.00 2.74
CA VAL A 370 -16.41 13.55 2.84
C VAL A 370 -15.18 12.95 2.19
N TYR A 371 -14.72 11.83 2.68
CA TYR A 371 -13.60 11.05 2.16
C TYR A 371 -13.71 9.59 2.58
N ALA A 372 -13.01 8.72 1.88
CA ALA A 372 -12.82 7.33 2.28
C ALA A 372 -11.54 7.20 3.12
N SER A 373 -11.59 6.43 4.21
CA SER A 373 -10.42 6.13 5.07
C SER A 373 -10.34 4.65 5.41
N GLU A 374 -9.13 4.07 5.39
CA GLU A 374 -8.88 2.64 5.66
C GLU A 374 -8.74 2.32 7.16
N ARG A 375 -9.43 3.03 8.01
CA ARG A 375 -9.39 2.79 9.46
C ARG A 375 -10.07 1.47 9.82
N ASN A 376 -9.53 0.80 10.84
CA ASN A 376 -10.00 -0.52 11.28
C ASN A 376 -9.94 -1.62 10.21
N GLY A 377 -9.07 -1.47 9.23
CA GLY A 377 -8.78 -2.47 8.22
C GLY A 377 -9.77 -2.55 7.06
N LEU A 378 -10.75 -1.64 7.00
CA LEU A 378 -11.71 -1.51 5.92
C LEU A 378 -11.87 -0.04 5.52
N TRP A 379 -11.98 0.18 4.21
CA TRP A 379 -12.36 1.49 3.69
C TRP A 379 -13.80 1.81 4.09
N GLN A 380 -13.97 2.95 4.74
CA GLN A 380 -15.28 3.46 5.16
C GLN A 380 -15.35 4.96 4.88
N ILE A 381 -16.56 5.48 4.79
CA ILE A 381 -16.78 6.89 4.53
C ILE A 381 -16.78 7.69 5.84
N TYR A 382 -15.99 8.74 5.86
CA TYR A 382 -15.90 9.71 6.94
C TYR A 382 -16.29 11.10 6.44
N GLN A 383 -16.74 11.93 7.36
CA GLN A 383 -17.05 13.33 7.13
C GLN A 383 -16.34 14.18 8.16
N THR A 384 -15.63 15.22 7.72
CA THR A 384 -15.15 16.28 8.61
C THR A 384 -15.93 17.56 8.34
N SER A 385 -16.39 18.23 9.39
CA SER A 385 -17.21 19.42 9.31
C SER A 385 -16.63 20.55 10.15
N LEU A 386 -16.90 21.80 9.77
CA LEU A 386 -16.63 22.98 10.59
C LEU A 386 -17.50 22.92 11.86
N ALA A 387 -16.87 22.90 13.04
CA ALA A 387 -17.57 22.78 14.32
C ALA A 387 -18.32 24.07 14.70
N LYS A 388 -17.78 25.23 14.37
CA LYS A 388 -18.33 26.54 14.71
C LYS A 388 -19.12 27.13 13.56
N LYS A 389 -20.30 27.71 13.87
CA LYS A 389 -21.19 28.30 12.84
C LYS A 389 -20.62 29.55 12.19
N GLU A 390 -19.86 30.33 12.93
CA GLU A 390 -19.21 31.56 12.47
C GLU A 390 -18.02 31.32 11.53
N GLU A 391 -17.40 30.17 11.61
CA GLU A 391 -16.30 29.78 10.72
C GLU A 391 -16.87 29.32 9.38
N LYS A 392 -16.31 29.84 8.30
CA LYS A 392 -16.78 29.57 6.92
C LYS A 392 -15.82 28.74 6.09
N GLN A 393 -14.56 28.64 6.51
CA GLN A 393 -13.48 28.05 5.74
C GLN A 393 -12.65 27.13 6.62
N PHE A 394 -12.25 25.99 6.09
CA PHE A 394 -11.41 25.01 6.78
C PHE A 394 -9.99 25.50 7.03
N ALA A 395 -9.40 26.21 6.05
CA ALA A 395 -8.03 26.72 6.17
C ALA A 395 -7.80 27.57 7.42
N TYR A 396 -8.84 28.22 7.91
CA TYR A 396 -8.81 29.10 9.09
C TYR A 396 -9.58 28.55 10.30
N ALA A 397 -10.22 27.40 10.16
CA ALA A 397 -11.02 26.83 11.24
C ALA A 397 -10.18 26.56 12.49
N THR A 398 -10.69 26.94 13.63
CA THR A 398 -10.06 26.68 14.93
C THR A 398 -10.48 25.33 15.50
N ASP A 399 -11.64 24.81 15.05
CA ASP A 399 -12.18 23.53 15.49
C ASP A 399 -12.91 22.83 14.35
N ILE A 400 -12.68 21.52 14.21
CA ILE A 400 -13.32 20.66 13.20
C ILE A 400 -13.82 19.38 13.89
N LYS A 401 -14.94 18.85 13.40
CA LYS A 401 -15.54 17.63 13.92
C LYS A 401 -15.57 16.57 12.85
N GLU A 402 -15.03 15.40 13.17
CA GLU A 402 -15.07 14.22 12.32
C GLU A 402 -16.18 13.25 12.76
N GLU A 403 -16.82 12.62 11.79
CA GLU A 403 -17.84 11.59 11.97
C GLU A 403 -17.63 10.47 10.95
N ARG A 404 -17.72 9.21 11.39
CA ARG A 404 -17.79 8.06 10.49
C ARG A 404 -19.23 7.90 9.99
N LEU A 405 -19.42 7.89 8.67
CA LEU A 405 -20.76 7.81 8.05
C LEU A 405 -21.20 6.37 7.75
N THR A 406 -20.27 5.50 7.36
CA THR A 406 -20.58 4.07 7.08
C THR A 406 -19.94 3.17 8.12
N ASN A 407 -20.63 2.08 8.46
CA ASN A 407 -20.18 1.09 9.45
C ASN A 407 -20.62 -0.30 9.02
N SER A 408 -20.10 -0.78 7.88
CA SER A 408 -20.37 -2.12 7.36
C SER A 408 -19.09 -2.95 7.35
N ASP A 409 -19.22 -4.25 7.15
CA ASP A 409 -18.11 -5.18 6.95
C ASP A 409 -17.63 -5.22 5.48
N ILE A 410 -18.15 -4.32 4.65
CA ILE A 410 -17.83 -4.18 3.23
C ILE A 410 -17.14 -2.83 3.01
N THR A 411 -16.13 -2.81 2.13
CA THR A 411 -15.40 -1.58 1.78
C THR A 411 -16.29 -0.58 1.05
N SER A 412 -16.13 0.71 1.39
CA SER A 412 -16.87 1.85 0.83
C SER A 412 -15.91 2.89 0.28
N PHE A 413 -16.13 3.38 -0.94
CA PHE A 413 -15.24 4.26 -1.70
C PHE A 413 -15.96 5.41 -2.37
N GLN A 414 -15.20 6.39 -2.85
CA GLN A 414 -15.61 7.49 -3.73
C GLN A 414 -16.89 8.21 -3.28
N PRO A 415 -16.96 8.74 -2.04
CA PRO A 415 -18.15 9.42 -1.58
C PRO A 415 -18.38 10.74 -2.34
N GLN A 416 -19.64 11.03 -2.67
CA GLN A 416 -20.05 12.29 -3.26
C GLN A 416 -21.35 12.79 -2.63
N TYR A 417 -21.37 14.06 -2.22
CA TYR A 417 -22.63 14.68 -1.79
C TYR A 417 -23.61 14.83 -2.95
N SER A 418 -24.89 14.65 -2.66
CA SER A 418 -25.94 15.13 -3.54
C SER A 418 -25.90 16.67 -3.63
N PRO A 419 -26.25 17.28 -4.77
CA PRO A 419 -26.28 18.74 -4.91
C PRO A 419 -27.13 19.47 -3.89
N ASP A 420 -28.19 18.83 -3.36
CA ASP A 420 -29.03 19.42 -2.30
C ASP A 420 -28.45 19.21 -0.87
N GLY A 421 -27.30 18.54 -0.75
CA GLY A 421 -26.57 18.33 0.51
C GLY A 421 -27.21 17.38 1.49
N LYS A 422 -28.27 16.63 1.11
CA LYS A 422 -28.98 15.76 2.05
C LYS A 422 -28.47 14.34 2.09
N GLU A 423 -27.76 13.92 1.04
CA GLU A 423 -27.34 12.55 0.84
C GLU A 423 -25.88 12.46 0.40
N VAL A 424 -25.29 11.30 0.61
CA VAL A 424 -23.95 10.93 0.11
C VAL A 424 -24.08 9.63 -0.65
N ALA A 425 -23.75 9.66 -1.95
CA ALA A 425 -23.54 8.44 -2.74
C ALA A 425 -22.13 7.91 -2.49
N PHE A 426 -21.95 6.60 -2.58
CA PHE A 426 -20.65 5.94 -2.48
C PHE A 426 -20.68 4.57 -3.18
N LEU A 427 -19.51 4.04 -3.48
CA LEU A 427 -19.36 2.69 -4.02
C LEU A 427 -19.09 1.70 -2.89
N GLU A 428 -19.98 0.73 -2.72
CA GLU A 428 -19.77 -0.42 -1.87
C GLU A 428 -19.16 -1.56 -2.72
N ASN A 429 -18.11 -2.20 -2.23
CA ASN A 429 -17.40 -3.26 -2.93
C ASN A 429 -17.01 -2.87 -4.38
N ARG A 430 -16.60 -1.61 -4.59
CA ARG A 430 -16.12 -0.97 -5.84
C ARG A 430 -17.18 -0.66 -6.91
N THR A 431 -18.26 -1.43 -7.02
CA THR A 431 -19.18 -1.34 -8.17
C THR A 431 -20.63 -1.05 -7.79
N THR A 432 -21.06 -1.44 -6.58
CA THR A 432 -22.43 -1.20 -6.11
C THR A 432 -22.61 0.26 -5.69
N ILE A 433 -23.47 0.99 -6.37
CA ILE A 433 -23.80 2.38 -5.98
C ILE A 433 -24.80 2.36 -4.83
N ARG A 434 -24.37 2.93 -3.70
CA ARG A 434 -25.19 3.11 -2.49
C ARG A 434 -25.42 4.59 -2.23
N VAL A 435 -26.52 4.90 -1.58
CA VAL A 435 -26.81 6.27 -1.12
C VAL A 435 -27.18 6.26 0.36
N LEU A 436 -26.48 7.06 1.12
CA LEU A 436 -26.71 7.32 2.55
C LEU A 436 -27.50 8.62 2.71
N ASN A 437 -28.61 8.59 3.42
CA ASN A 437 -29.30 9.79 3.87
C ASN A 437 -28.65 10.32 5.15
N LEU A 438 -28.11 11.54 5.12
CA LEU A 438 -27.34 12.11 6.22
C LEU A 438 -28.14 12.30 7.51
N LYS A 439 -29.44 12.57 7.38
CA LYS A 439 -30.33 12.79 8.55
C LYS A 439 -30.80 11.49 9.19
N SER A 440 -31.33 10.57 8.39
CA SER A 440 -31.87 9.30 8.89
C SER A 440 -30.82 8.22 9.09
N LYS A 441 -29.63 8.40 8.50
CA LYS A 441 -28.54 7.41 8.42
C LYS A 441 -28.95 6.11 7.67
N ALA A 442 -30.08 6.13 6.97
CA ALA A 442 -30.51 5.01 6.14
C ALA A 442 -29.67 4.92 4.87
N VAL A 443 -29.29 3.70 4.51
CA VAL A 443 -28.53 3.40 3.29
C VAL A 443 -29.42 2.57 2.35
N ARG A 444 -29.45 2.92 1.06
CA ARG A 444 -30.15 2.17 0.00
C ARG A 444 -29.22 1.83 -1.15
N THR A 445 -29.53 0.76 -1.86
CA THR A 445 -28.89 0.44 -3.13
C THR A 445 -29.55 1.23 -4.24
N VAL A 446 -28.74 1.83 -5.11
CA VAL A 446 -29.20 2.57 -6.30
C VAL A 446 -28.91 1.77 -7.56
N MET A 447 -27.73 1.20 -7.68
CA MET A 447 -27.36 0.29 -8.77
C MET A 447 -26.60 -0.91 -8.21
N ASP A 448 -26.99 -2.11 -8.64
CA ASP A 448 -26.30 -3.35 -8.30
C ASP A 448 -24.91 -3.40 -8.98
N GLY A 449 -23.92 -3.93 -8.29
CA GLY A 449 -22.56 -4.04 -8.80
C GLY A 449 -22.37 -4.97 -9.98
N ASN A 450 -23.36 -5.83 -10.28
CA ASN A 450 -23.33 -6.72 -11.45
C ASN A 450 -23.47 -5.97 -12.78
N TYR A 451 -23.86 -4.70 -12.76
CA TYR A 451 -23.95 -3.84 -13.94
C TYR A 451 -22.65 -3.09 -14.24
N GLU A 452 -21.58 -3.34 -13.49
CA GLU A 452 -20.30 -2.67 -13.67
C GLU A 452 -19.15 -3.62 -13.34
N TYR A 453 -17.95 -3.31 -13.82
CA TYR A 453 -16.74 -4.07 -13.55
C TYR A 453 -15.59 -3.12 -13.16
N SER A 454 -14.86 -3.46 -12.11
CA SER A 454 -13.74 -2.67 -11.59
C SER A 454 -12.43 -3.45 -11.66
N TYR A 455 -11.40 -2.86 -12.24
CA TYR A 455 -10.02 -3.37 -12.26
C TYR A 455 -9.24 -2.95 -11.01
N SER A 456 -9.45 -1.73 -10.56
CA SER A 456 -8.72 -1.16 -9.43
C SER A 456 -9.60 -0.24 -8.60
N ASP A 457 -9.20 -0.02 -7.36
CA ASP A 457 -9.88 0.93 -6.51
C ASP A 457 -9.83 2.33 -7.11
N GLY A 458 -10.99 2.99 -7.23
CA GLY A 458 -11.09 4.33 -7.78
C GLY A 458 -11.23 4.40 -9.30
N ASP A 459 -11.36 3.28 -10.01
CA ASP A 459 -11.52 3.24 -11.47
C ASP A 459 -12.95 3.43 -11.95
N GLN A 460 -13.90 3.54 -11.04
CA GLN A 460 -15.29 3.78 -11.37
C GLN A 460 -15.60 5.27 -11.40
N TRP A 461 -16.56 5.63 -12.25
CA TRP A 461 -17.01 7.00 -12.38
C TRP A 461 -18.54 7.06 -12.25
N TYR A 462 -19.01 8.02 -11.48
CA TYR A 462 -20.41 8.39 -11.40
C TYR A 462 -20.55 9.86 -11.00
N GLN A 463 -21.71 10.46 -11.26
CA GLN A 463 -22.01 11.84 -10.94
C GLN A 463 -23.51 12.03 -10.65
N TRP A 464 -23.84 12.80 -9.63
CA TRP A 464 -25.19 13.24 -9.39
C TRP A 464 -25.72 14.18 -10.48
N SER A 465 -27.01 14.06 -10.81
CA SER A 465 -27.70 15.11 -11.55
C SER A 465 -27.86 16.37 -10.70
N PRO A 466 -27.88 17.57 -11.30
CA PRO A 466 -28.04 18.82 -10.55
C PRO A 466 -29.29 18.91 -9.69
N ASP A 467 -30.35 18.17 -10.02
CA ASP A 467 -31.60 18.11 -9.25
C ASP A 467 -31.62 17.03 -8.17
N SER A 468 -30.51 16.32 -7.96
CA SER A 468 -30.32 15.25 -6.97
C SER A 468 -31.25 14.03 -7.16
N LYS A 469 -31.85 13.83 -8.36
CA LYS A 469 -32.78 12.74 -8.58
C LYS A 469 -32.18 11.56 -9.32
N TRP A 470 -31.08 11.78 -10.01
CA TRP A 470 -30.44 10.80 -10.86
C TRP A 470 -28.95 10.70 -10.58
N ILE A 471 -28.38 9.55 -10.91
CA ILE A 471 -26.94 9.32 -10.94
C ILE A 471 -26.57 8.91 -12.38
N LEU A 472 -25.63 9.64 -12.96
CA LEU A 472 -25.01 9.34 -14.23
C LEU A 472 -23.79 8.46 -13.95
N THR A 473 -23.65 7.31 -14.61
CA THR A 473 -22.59 6.35 -14.31
C THR A 473 -22.18 5.54 -15.53
N ASN A 474 -21.05 4.87 -15.44
CA ASN A 474 -20.72 3.81 -16.39
C ASN A 474 -21.64 2.61 -16.17
N TYR A 475 -21.88 1.84 -17.25
CA TYR A 475 -22.79 0.71 -17.28
C TYR A 475 -22.33 -0.33 -18.29
N ILE A 476 -22.21 -1.57 -17.90
CA ILE A 476 -21.83 -2.67 -18.81
C ILE A 476 -23.00 -3.59 -19.13
N GLY A 477 -24.02 -3.60 -18.27
CA GLY A 477 -25.11 -4.56 -18.37
C GLY A 477 -24.74 -5.95 -17.82
N ILE A 478 -25.75 -6.79 -17.63
CA ILE A 478 -25.53 -8.15 -17.09
C ILE A 478 -24.85 -9.01 -18.15
N GLY A 479 -23.69 -9.56 -17.79
CA GLY A 479 -22.88 -10.43 -18.65
C GLY A 479 -22.06 -9.72 -19.73
N GLY A 480 -22.04 -8.38 -19.73
CA GLY A 480 -21.15 -7.58 -20.57
C GLY A 480 -19.71 -7.62 -20.09
N TRP A 481 -18.77 -7.38 -20.98
CA TRP A 481 -17.35 -7.27 -20.66
C TRP A 481 -16.68 -6.18 -21.49
N ASN A 482 -16.05 -5.23 -20.80
CA ASN A 482 -15.17 -4.19 -21.37
C ASN A 482 -15.78 -3.28 -22.48
N ASN A 483 -17.08 -3.29 -22.68
CA ASN A 483 -17.77 -2.31 -23.51
C ASN A 483 -18.71 -1.51 -22.60
N LYS A 484 -18.21 -0.36 -22.13
CA LYS A 484 -18.96 0.49 -21.20
C LYS A 484 -19.86 1.44 -21.96
N ASP A 485 -21.09 1.52 -21.50
CA ASP A 485 -22.04 2.55 -21.88
C ASP A 485 -22.16 3.59 -20.74
N VAL A 486 -22.84 4.66 -21.02
CA VAL A 486 -23.27 5.65 -20.03
C VAL A 486 -24.74 5.38 -19.70
N ALA A 487 -25.05 5.24 -18.41
CA ALA A 487 -26.42 5.07 -17.95
C ALA A 487 -26.84 6.15 -16.96
N LEU A 488 -28.15 6.40 -16.93
CA LEU A 488 -28.82 7.25 -15.98
C LEU A 488 -29.63 6.35 -15.03
N VAL A 489 -29.33 6.43 -13.74
CA VAL A 489 -29.93 5.60 -12.71
C VAL A 489 -30.74 6.46 -11.75
N ASN A 490 -31.97 6.04 -11.45
CA ASN A 490 -32.82 6.78 -10.53
C ASN A 490 -32.27 6.69 -9.08
N ALA A 491 -31.92 7.83 -8.52
CA ALA A 491 -31.30 7.89 -7.20
C ALA A 491 -32.18 7.42 -6.03
N SER A 492 -33.49 7.24 -6.25
CA SER A 492 -34.37 6.67 -5.23
C SER A 492 -34.13 5.19 -4.94
N GLY A 493 -33.42 4.48 -5.84
CA GLY A 493 -33.19 3.03 -5.73
C GLY A 493 -34.40 2.18 -6.13
N ASN A 494 -35.25 2.68 -7.00
CA ASN A 494 -36.43 1.97 -7.50
C ASN A 494 -36.10 0.96 -8.63
N GLY A 495 -34.82 0.83 -9.01
CA GLY A 495 -34.35 -0.07 -10.08
C GLY A 495 -34.47 0.51 -11.49
N GLU A 496 -34.87 1.77 -11.64
CA GLU A 496 -34.99 2.44 -12.94
C GLU A 496 -33.60 2.82 -13.47
N ILE A 497 -33.18 2.22 -14.59
CA ILE A 497 -31.91 2.43 -15.28
C ILE A 497 -32.20 2.69 -16.75
N HIS A 498 -31.66 3.77 -17.30
CA HIS A 498 -31.71 4.11 -18.71
C HIS A 498 -30.30 4.08 -19.29
N ASN A 499 -30.02 3.10 -20.17
CA ASN A 499 -28.81 3.11 -20.97
C ASN A 499 -28.93 4.22 -22.02
N LEU A 500 -27.95 5.13 -22.09
CA LEU A 500 -28.01 6.33 -22.90
C LEU A 500 -27.22 6.21 -24.21
N THR A 501 -26.22 5.34 -24.24
CA THR A 501 -25.29 5.30 -25.38
C THR A 501 -25.30 4.01 -26.16
N GLU A 502 -25.83 2.94 -25.69
CA GLU A 502 -26.11 1.63 -26.29
C GLU A 502 -25.44 1.40 -27.67
N SER A 503 -24.09 1.49 -27.68
CA SER A 503 -23.30 1.44 -28.91
C SER A 503 -22.27 0.31 -28.89
N GLY A 504 -21.65 0.03 -30.03
CA GLY A 504 -20.54 -0.93 -30.12
C GLY A 504 -19.19 -0.35 -29.62
N TYR A 505 -19.16 0.89 -29.17
CA TYR A 505 -17.97 1.57 -28.63
C TYR A 505 -18.05 1.64 -27.11
N SER A 506 -16.89 1.83 -26.48
CA SER A 506 -16.82 2.05 -25.03
C SER A 506 -16.98 3.54 -24.73
N ASP A 507 -18.08 3.91 -24.11
CA ASP A 507 -18.44 5.27 -23.74
C ASP A 507 -18.29 5.47 -22.23
N GLY A 508 -17.88 6.63 -21.76
CA GLY A 508 -17.72 6.87 -20.33
C GLY A 508 -17.39 8.31 -19.97
N ASN A 509 -17.35 8.59 -18.66
CA ASN A 509 -17.02 9.90 -18.12
C ASN A 509 -17.91 11.06 -18.60
N ALA A 510 -19.16 10.77 -18.94
CA ALA A 510 -20.13 11.77 -19.36
C ALA A 510 -20.36 12.81 -18.25
N LYS A 511 -20.60 14.05 -18.63
CA LYS A 511 -20.79 15.16 -17.68
C LYS A 511 -22.07 15.94 -17.98
N TRP A 512 -22.72 16.37 -16.92
CA TRP A 512 -23.82 17.31 -17.02
C TRP A 512 -23.35 18.67 -17.49
N VAL A 513 -24.06 19.25 -18.43
CA VAL A 513 -23.83 20.61 -18.97
C VAL A 513 -25.15 21.36 -19.04
N LEU A 514 -25.10 22.68 -19.27
CA LEU A 514 -26.28 23.55 -19.40
C LEU A 514 -27.26 23.39 -18.21
N ASP A 515 -26.72 23.46 -17.00
CA ASP A 515 -27.50 23.31 -15.75
C ASP A 515 -28.37 22.04 -15.72
N GLY A 516 -27.81 20.93 -16.20
CA GLY A 516 -28.49 19.63 -16.21
C GLY A 516 -29.46 19.39 -17.38
N LYS A 517 -29.46 20.27 -18.37
CA LYS A 517 -30.33 20.14 -19.57
C LYS A 517 -29.73 19.28 -20.65
N ALA A 518 -28.43 18.99 -20.59
CA ALA A 518 -27.72 18.17 -21.53
C ALA A 518 -26.56 17.42 -20.87
N MET A 519 -26.01 16.43 -21.58
CA MET A 519 -24.82 15.66 -21.21
C MET A 519 -23.85 15.62 -22.38
N ILE A 520 -22.56 15.58 -22.09
CA ILE A 520 -21.48 15.37 -23.06
C ILE A 520 -20.54 14.28 -22.57
#